data_2895e13e1610f76e7c9677537a6cda23
#
_entry.id   2895e13e1610f76e7c9677537a6cda23
#
_cell.length_a   1.000
_cell.length_b   1.000
_cell.length_c   1.000
_cell.angle_alpha   90.00
_cell.angle_beta   90.00
_cell.angle_gamma   90.00
#
_symmetry.space_group_name_H-M   'P 1'
#
loop_
_entity.id
_entity.type
_entity.pdbx_description
1 polymer ?
#
loop_
_entity_poly.entity_id
_entity_poly.type
_entity_poly.pdbx_seq_one_letter_code
_entity_poly.pdbx_strand_id
1 'polypeptide(L)'
;MPMKYVMEPFKIKMVEMLKQTTRVERLEVIKEAHYNMFGIPSEYVSMDMLTDSGTGAMSDRQWAAMMTADESYGGARGYKEVCAAVQDIFGYRYAQPVHQGRAAEKVLFGCLMGPGDFAIANTFFDTTHGHVVMTGARPINCACSEAADIFLDAPFKGNMDVAKLEQTIIEKGADKVKMILMTITNNSAGGQPVSAANLRETGEIAKKYGIPFVIDAARFAENAYFIKAREAGYENKSIWEIIQEVFACADAFTMSAKKDAVVNMGGLIGIREDESLMNKVRLKTIPLEGFLSYGGLSGRDIAALAVGLYEGIEEAWLRYCVGQVQYLGELLHDAGIPIQYPVGGHGIYIDCGVMMPHLAWDQFPAQAVAVALFLEGGIRGCDIGSLCLDRDPDTNKQQRASNEWCRLCMPRRVMTQSQIEFVAETIMYVRDHAEEYPGFRIIKEAPILRHFTVELEPLPGSRTL
;
A
#
# COMPACT_ATOMS: atom_id res chain seq x y z
N MET A 1 4.70 -5.57 -35.05
CA MET A 1 4.74 -6.38 -33.84
C MET A 1 4.83 -5.45 -32.65
N PRO A 2 4.07 -5.64 -31.58
CA PRO A 2 4.31 -4.91 -30.35
C PRO A 2 5.74 -5.22 -29.87
N MET A 3 6.45 -4.20 -29.39
CA MET A 3 7.79 -4.37 -28.84
C MET A 3 7.72 -5.26 -27.58
N LYS A 4 8.70 -6.16 -27.39
CA LYS A 4 8.77 -7.06 -26.24
C LYS A 4 8.95 -6.30 -24.92
N TYR A 5 9.74 -5.22 -24.95
CA TYR A 5 10.06 -4.43 -23.76
C TYR A 5 9.28 -3.12 -23.75
N VAL A 6 8.84 -2.72 -22.58
CA VAL A 6 8.21 -1.42 -22.34
C VAL A 6 9.33 -0.42 -22.03
N MET A 7 9.44 0.61 -22.87
CA MET A 7 10.43 1.67 -22.67
C MET A 7 9.94 2.64 -21.58
N GLU A 8 10.89 3.16 -20.80
CA GLU A 8 10.62 4.22 -19.83
C GLU A 8 10.04 5.47 -20.52
N PRO A 9 8.90 6.02 -20.03
CA PRO A 9 8.31 7.23 -20.61
C PRO A 9 8.97 8.52 -20.13
N PHE A 10 10.16 8.44 -19.50
CA PHE A 10 10.90 9.56 -18.93
C PHE A 10 12.40 9.41 -19.13
N LYS A 11 13.14 10.51 -18.88
CA LYS A 11 14.61 10.54 -18.85
C LYS A 11 15.07 10.76 -17.41
N ILE A 12 16.09 10.00 -16.97
CA ILE A 12 16.72 10.19 -15.67
C ILE A 12 17.68 11.38 -15.77
N LYS A 13 17.41 12.45 -14.98
CA LYS A 13 18.24 13.68 -14.95
C LYS A 13 18.99 13.86 -13.63
N MET A 14 18.58 13.13 -12.58
CA MET A 14 19.18 13.18 -11.25
C MET A 14 19.44 11.76 -10.79
N VAL A 15 20.58 11.53 -10.17
CA VAL A 15 20.97 10.22 -9.63
C VAL A 15 21.46 10.39 -8.18
N GLU A 16 21.17 9.42 -7.35
CA GLU A 16 21.71 9.28 -6.00
C GLU A 16 22.72 8.14 -5.99
N MET A 17 23.91 8.42 -5.46
CA MET A 17 24.99 7.42 -5.41
C MET A 17 24.76 6.45 -4.27
N LEU A 18 24.73 5.15 -4.57
CA LEU A 18 24.59 4.09 -3.59
C LEU A 18 25.95 3.78 -2.93
N LYS A 19 25.96 3.64 -1.61
CA LYS A 19 27.11 3.10 -0.88
C LYS A 19 27.22 1.61 -1.20
N GLN A 20 28.40 1.20 -1.65
CA GLN A 20 28.73 -0.21 -1.83
C GLN A 20 29.07 -0.82 -0.46
N THR A 21 28.27 -1.75 0.02
CA THR A 21 28.42 -2.40 1.30
C THR A 21 28.82 -3.87 1.14
N THR A 22 29.68 -4.36 2.04
CA THR A 22 30.02 -5.78 2.13
C THR A 22 28.98 -6.54 2.97
N ARG A 23 28.92 -7.86 2.82
CA ARG A 23 28.08 -8.72 3.67
C ARG A 23 28.43 -8.58 5.16
N VAL A 24 29.72 -8.39 5.49
CA VAL A 24 30.18 -8.23 6.88
C VAL A 24 29.63 -6.94 7.47
N GLU A 25 29.72 -5.82 6.76
CA GLU A 25 29.15 -4.54 7.21
C GLU A 25 27.63 -4.65 7.40
N ARG A 26 26.93 -5.30 6.47
CA ARG A 26 25.47 -5.51 6.58
C ARG A 26 25.10 -6.39 7.78
N LEU A 27 25.93 -7.40 8.10
CA LEU A 27 25.73 -8.24 9.27
C LEU A 27 25.89 -7.45 10.58
N GLU A 28 26.86 -6.57 10.67
CA GLU A 28 27.04 -5.69 11.83
C GLU A 28 25.84 -4.76 12.00
N VAL A 29 25.44 -4.11 10.93
CA VAL A 29 24.32 -3.17 10.92
C VAL A 29 22.99 -3.83 11.30
N ILE A 30 22.68 -5.02 10.77
CA ILE A 30 21.41 -5.70 11.10
C ILE A 30 21.39 -6.20 12.56
N LYS A 31 22.54 -6.56 13.12
CA LYS A 31 22.67 -6.88 14.55
C LYS A 31 22.39 -5.67 15.43
N GLU A 32 22.96 -4.51 15.08
CA GLU A 32 22.69 -3.25 15.78
C GLU A 32 21.22 -2.83 15.68
N ALA A 33 20.58 -3.11 14.55
CA ALA A 33 19.14 -2.91 14.34
C ALA A 33 18.25 -3.99 15.00
N HIS A 34 18.83 -4.90 15.81
CA HIS A 34 18.11 -6.03 16.41
C HIS A 34 17.29 -6.84 15.40
N TYR A 35 17.84 -7.04 14.21
CA TYR A 35 17.20 -7.74 13.08
C TYR A 35 15.85 -7.16 12.65
N ASN A 36 15.57 -5.90 12.95
CA ASN A 36 14.40 -5.17 12.51
C ASN A 36 14.72 -4.36 11.25
N MET A 37 14.00 -4.62 10.15
CA MET A 37 14.24 -3.96 8.85
C MET A 37 14.02 -2.43 8.92
N PHE A 38 13.17 -1.95 9.83
CA PHE A 38 12.90 -0.53 10.03
C PHE A 38 14.02 0.20 10.78
N GLY A 39 14.87 -0.54 11.50
CA GLY A 39 16.01 0.01 12.25
C GLY A 39 17.29 0.18 11.43
N ILE A 40 17.33 -0.32 10.18
CA ILE A 40 18.53 -0.26 9.33
C ILE A 40 18.72 1.17 8.80
N PRO A 41 19.89 1.81 9.02
CA PRO A 41 20.19 3.11 8.42
C PRO A 41 20.20 3.03 6.89
N SER A 42 19.57 4.03 6.24
CA SER A 42 19.31 4.00 4.79
C SER A 42 20.56 3.92 3.92
N GLU A 43 21.69 4.47 4.39
CA GLU A 43 22.98 4.42 3.68
C GLU A 43 23.58 3.01 3.53
N TYR A 44 23.07 2.02 4.28
CA TYR A 44 23.49 0.62 4.15
C TYR A 44 22.55 -0.22 3.27
N VAL A 45 21.49 0.41 2.74
CA VAL A 45 20.51 -0.25 1.89
C VAL A 45 20.82 0.05 0.43
N SER A 46 21.10 -1.00 -0.36
CA SER A 46 21.38 -0.86 -1.80
C SER A 46 20.08 -0.75 -2.60
N MET A 47 19.10 -1.62 -2.29
CA MET A 47 17.78 -1.64 -2.92
C MET A 47 16.71 -1.52 -1.84
N ASP A 48 16.13 -0.32 -1.69
CA ASP A 48 15.08 -0.08 -0.71
C ASP A 48 13.70 -0.42 -1.26
N MET A 49 13.26 -1.63 -0.97
CA MET A 49 11.97 -2.16 -1.38
C MET A 49 11.01 -2.34 -0.18
N LEU A 50 11.28 -1.63 0.94
CA LEU A 50 10.46 -1.69 2.15
C LEU A 50 9.04 -1.18 1.88
N THR A 51 8.93 -0.10 1.12
CA THR A 51 7.66 0.56 0.79
C THR A 51 7.77 1.36 -0.51
N ASP A 52 6.65 1.47 -1.23
CA ASP A 52 6.48 2.39 -2.36
C ASP A 52 5.98 3.78 -1.94
N SER A 53 5.77 3.99 -0.64
CA SER A 53 5.13 5.19 -0.09
C SER A 53 6.13 6.33 0.14
N GLY A 54 6.17 7.30 -0.76
CA GLY A 54 7.02 8.49 -0.64
C GLY A 54 8.49 8.27 -0.98
N THR A 55 8.83 7.11 -1.53
CA THR A 55 10.18 6.72 -1.92
C THR A 55 10.45 6.87 -3.42
N GLY A 56 9.44 7.31 -4.19
CA GLY A 56 9.57 7.53 -5.62
C GLY A 56 10.26 8.85 -5.98
N ALA A 57 10.73 8.95 -7.22
CA ALA A 57 11.30 10.16 -7.78
C ALA A 57 10.21 11.05 -8.40
N MET A 58 10.11 12.29 -7.92
CA MET A 58 9.21 13.30 -8.50
C MET A 58 9.71 13.75 -9.88
N SER A 59 8.77 14.18 -10.74
CA SER A 59 9.07 14.71 -12.06
C SER A 59 9.66 16.13 -12.00
N ASP A 60 10.26 16.58 -13.10
CA ASP A 60 10.70 17.95 -13.27
C ASP A 60 9.54 18.96 -13.19
N ARG A 61 8.33 18.57 -13.59
CA ARG A 61 7.12 19.40 -13.44
C ARG A 61 6.71 19.54 -11.98
N GLN A 62 6.78 18.46 -11.19
CA GLN A 62 6.53 18.50 -9.75
C GLN A 62 7.55 19.40 -9.05
N TRP A 63 8.85 19.26 -9.36
CA TRP A 63 9.90 20.14 -8.84
C TRP A 63 9.70 21.59 -9.24
N ALA A 64 9.32 21.88 -10.50
CA ALA A 64 9.01 23.24 -10.95
C ALA A 64 7.82 23.83 -10.20
N ALA A 65 6.77 23.04 -9.95
CA ALA A 65 5.62 23.47 -9.16
C ALA A 65 6.02 23.81 -7.72
N MET A 66 6.89 23.02 -7.09
CA MET A 66 7.43 23.32 -5.76
C MET A 66 8.18 24.65 -5.73
N MET A 67 9.00 24.95 -6.76
CA MET A 67 9.79 26.19 -6.82
C MET A 67 8.95 27.46 -7.00
N THR A 68 7.73 27.33 -7.55
CA THR A 68 6.83 28.46 -7.81
C THR A 68 5.62 28.49 -6.89
N ALA A 69 5.56 27.62 -5.90
CA ALA A 69 4.47 27.53 -4.95
C ALA A 69 4.40 28.75 -4.05
N ASP A 70 3.18 29.07 -3.58
CA ASP A 70 2.94 30.07 -2.56
C ASP A 70 2.88 29.42 -1.17
N GLU A 71 3.55 30.05 -0.18
CA GLU A 71 3.52 29.60 1.22
C GLU A 71 2.44 30.34 2.01
N SER A 72 1.19 30.31 1.50
CA SER A 72 0.07 31.01 2.10
C SER A 72 -0.62 30.17 3.17
N TYR A 73 -0.81 30.74 4.37
CA TYR A 73 -1.56 30.06 5.45
C TYR A 73 -3.02 29.82 5.08
N GLY A 74 -3.67 30.76 4.41
CA GLY A 74 -5.06 30.65 3.96
C GLY A 74 -5.20 31.01 2.49
N GLY A 75 -6.09 30.30 1.77
CA GLY A 75 -6.41 30.61 0.38
C GLY A 75 -5.30 30.33 -0.63
N ALA A 76 -4.38 29.42 -0.31
CA ALA A 76 -3.26 29.04 -1.17
C ALA A 76 -3.71 28.63 -2.58
N ARG A 77 -2.91 29.00 -3.59
CA ARG A 77 -3.15 28.65 -5.00
C ARG A 77 -3.13 27.12 -5.18
N GLY A 78 -2.12 26.45 -4.61
CA GLY A 78 -1.98 25.01 -4.69
C GLY A 78 -3.19 24.24 -4.14
N TYR A 79 -3.85 24.77 -3.09
CA TYR A 79 -5.10 24.17 -2.59
C TYR A 79 -6.22 24.21 -3.63
N LYS A 80 -6.38 25.32 -4.34
CA LYS A 80 -7.37 25.43 -5.42
C LYS A 80 -7.07 24.46 -6.55
N GLU A 81 -5.79 24.28 -6.88
CA GLU A 81 -5.32 23.35 -7.91
C GLU A 81 -5.60 21.88 -7.51
N VAL A 82 -5.38 21.51 -6.25
CA VAL A 82 -5.73 20.18 -5.73
C VAL A 82 -7.25 19.95 -5.75
N CYS A 83 -8.06 20.95 -5.33
CA CYS A 83 -9.51 20.83 -5.39
C CYS A 83 -10.00 20.66 -6.84
N ALA A 84 -9.43 21.40 -7.79
CA ALA A 84 -9.74 21.26 -9.20
C ALA A 84 -9.36 19.88 -9.75
N ALA A 85 -8.17 19.37 -9.41
CA ALA A 85 -7.72 18.04 -9.80
C ALA A 85 -8.65 16.92 -9.24
N VAL A 86 -9.05 17.04 -7.97
CA VAL A 86 -9.98 16.07 -7.36
C VAL A 86 -11.34 16.10 -8.03
N GLN A 87 -11.86 17.27 -8.35
CA GLN A 87 -13.12 17.39 -9.07
C GLN A 87 -13.02 16.84 -10.50
N ASP A 88 -11.94 17.14 -11.19
CA ASP A 88 -11.72 16.74 -12.57
C ASP A 88 -11.51 15.22 -12.69
N ILE A 89 -10.61 14.65 -11.89
CA ILE A 89 -10.21 13.23 -11.98
C ILE A 89 -11.27 12.31 -11.37
N PHE A 90 -11.82 12.64 -10.19
CA PHE A 90 -12.69 11.76 -9.41
C PHE A 90 -14.17 12.16 -9.46
N GLY A 91 -14.49 13.37 -9.94
CA GLY A 91 -15.86 13.91 -9.91
C GLY A 91 -16.34 14.32 -8.52
N TYR A 92 -15.44 14.51 -7.56
CA TYR A 92 -15.77 14.81 -6.16
C TYR A 92 -15.76 16.32 -5.88
N ARG A 93 -16.82 16.78 -5.23
CA ARG A 93 -17.01 18.22 -4.94
C ARG A 93 -16.06 18.76 -3.90
N TYR A 94 -15.66 17.94 -2.93
CA TYR A 94 -14.87 18.40 -1.80
C TYR A 94 -13.56 17.63 -1.66
N ALA A 95 -12.48 18.36 -1.39
CA ALA A 95 -11.16 17.81 -1.09
C ALA A 95 -10.60 18.45 0.18
N GLN A 96 -9.98 17.62 1.05
CA GLN A 96 -9.24 18.07 2.22
C GLN A 96 -7.83 17.47 2.17
N PRO A 97 -6.79 18.30 1.94
CA PRO A 97 -5.41 17.86 2.08
C PRO A 97 -5.10 17.49 3.53
N VAL A 98 -4.23 16.50 3.70
CA VAL A 98 -3.62 16.07 4.96
C VAL A 98 -2.19 15.63 4.69
N HIS A 99 -1.32 15.53 5.71
CA HIS A 99 0.10 15.27 5.47
C HIS A 99 0.39 13.89 4.86
N GLN A 100 -0.47 12.87 5.07
CA GLN A 100 -0.36 11.53 4.46
C GLN A 100 -1.65 10.71 4.65
N GLY A 101 -1.71 9.50 4.04
CA GLY A 101 -2.92 8.65 4.05
C GLY A 101 -3.43 8.30 5.44
N ARG A 102 -2.54 7.91 6.39
CA ARG A 102 -2.97 7.60 7.77
C ARG A 102 -3.62 8.78 8.50
N ALA A 103 -3.28 10.01 8.12
CA ALA A 103 -3.95 11.18 8.65
C ALA A 103 -5.36 11.32 8.05
N ALA A 104 -5.54 11.01 6.77
CA ALA A 104 -6.85 10.95 6.13
C ALA A 104 -7.76 9.93 6.82
N GLU A 105 -7.25 8.72 7.10
CA GLU A 105 -7.96 7.68 7.85
C GLU A 105 -8.38 8.18 9.24
N LYS A 106 -7.44 8.70 10.02
CA LYS A 106 -7.69 9.22 11.37
C LYS A 106 -8.79 10.28 11.40
N VAL A 107 -8.76 11.21 10.46
CA VAL A 107 -9.74 12.30 10.39
C VAL A 107 -11.10 11.76 9.94
N LEU A 108 -11.17 11.06 8.81
CA LEU A 108 -12.45 10.61 8.23
C LEU A 108 -13.14 9.55 9.11
N PHE A 109 -12.42 8.53 9.54
CA PHE A 109 -12.99 7.44 10.34
C PHE A 109 -13.52 7.93 11.67
N GLY A 110 -12.80 8.86 12.32
CA GLY A 110 -13.28 9.49 13.53
C GLY A 110 -14.50 10.43 13.32
N CYS A 111 -14.89 10.75 12.07
CA CYS A 111 -16.13 11.45 11.76
C CYS A 111 -17.29 10.49 11.50
N LEU A 112 -17.00 9.23 11.13
CA LEU A 112 -17.99 8.24 10.72
C LEU A 112 -18.41 7.29 11.84
N MET A 113 -17.50 6.90 12.73
CA MET A 113 -17.74 5.80 13.66
C MET A 113 -17.24 6.09 15.08
N GLY A 114 -17.72 5.29 16.04
CA GLY A 114 -17.38 5.35 17.45
C GLY A 114 -17.50 3.99 18.15
N PRO A 115 -17.46 3.97 19.51
CA PRO A 115 -17.50 2.73 20.26
C PRO A 115 -18.75 1.88 19.98
N GLY A 116 -18.52 0.59 19.71
CA GLY A 116 -19.58 -0.38 19.43
C GLY A 116 -20.04 -0.47 17.99
N ASP A 117 -19.49 0.38 17.09
CA ASP A 117 -19.75 0.32 15.66
C ASP A 117 -18.88 -0.73 14.96
N PHE A 118 -19.17 -0.99 13.69
CA PHE A 118 -18.41 -1.88 12.80
C PHE A 118 -18.00 -1.16 11.52
N ALA A 119 -16.82 -1.51 11.03
CA ALA A 119 -16.38 -1.21 9.66
C ALA A 119 -16.10 -2.52 8.94
N ILE A 120 -16.53 -2.62 7.67
CA ILE A 120 -16.32 -3.81 6.84
C ILE A 120 -15.45 -3.42 5.65
N ALA A 121 -14.43 -4.24 5.33
CA ALA A 121 -13.56 -4.01 4.17
C ALA A 121 -13.32 -5.30 3.39
N ASN A 122 -12.86 -5.17 2.12
CA ASN A 122 -12.25 -6.31 1.44
C ASN A 122 -11.07 -6.85 2.25
N THR A 123 -10.10 -5.99 2.64
CA THR A 123 -9.16 -6.22 3.75
C THR A 123 -8.73 -4.87 4.34
N PHE A 124 -8.41 -4.85 5.62
CA PHE A 124 -7.80 -3.67 6.24
C PHE A 124 -6.28 -3.75 6.14
N PHE A 125 -5.65 -2.65 5.73
CA PHE A 125 -4.23 -2.45 5.93
C PHE A 125 -3.93 -2.19 7.42
N ASP A 126 -2.67 -2.34 7.88
CA ASP A 126 -2.29 -2.23 9.29
C ASP A 126 -2.75 -0.94 9.96
N THR A 127 -2.42 0.23 9.38
CA THR A 127 -2.83 1.53 9.93
C THR A 127 -4.33 1.76 9.81
N THR A 128 -4.96 1.26 8.76
CA THR A 128 -6.41 1.34 8.54
C THR A 128 -7.15 0.56 9.62
N HIS A 129 -6.72 -0.67 9.89
CA HIS A 129 -7.20 -1.48 11.00
C HIS A 129 -7.02 -0.74 12.35
N GLY A 130 -5.81 -0.24 12.61
CA GLY A 130 -5.48 0.50 13.82
C GLY A 130 -6.38 1.72 14.01
N HIS A 131 -6.64 2.50 12.97
CA HIS A 131 -7.52 3.67 13.07
C HIS A 131 -8.99 3.31 13.29
N VAL A 132 -9.50 2.21 12.75
CA VAL A 132 -10.83 1.72 13.08
C VAL A 132 -10.91 1.37 14.57
N VAL A 133 -9.95 0.58 15.08
CA VAL A 133 -9.90 0.20 16.50
C VAL A 133 -9.76 1.41 17.42
N MET A 134 -8.97 2.41 17.06
CA MET A 134 -8.82 3.66 17.83
C MET A 134 -10.10 4.48 17.95
N THR A 135 -11.09 4.31 17.07
CA THR A 135 -12.42 4.92 17.24
C THR A 135 -13.29 4.16 18.23
N GLY A 136 -12.90 2.97 18.66
CA GLY A 136 -13.70 2.04 19.46
C GLY A 136 -14.59 1.13 18.60
N ALA A 137 -14.51 1.22 17.29
CA ALA A 137 -15.22 0.35 16.34
C ALA A 137 -14.44 -0.96 16.09
N ARG A 138 -15.13 -1.94 15.50
CA ARG A 138 -14.55 -3.26 15.17
C ARG A 138 -14.42 -3.45 13.67
N PRO A 139 -13.21 -3.76 13.16
CA PRO A 139 -12.99 -4.08 11.75
C PRO A 139 -13.39 -5.53 11.43
N ILE A 140 -13.98 -5.75 10.24
CA ILE A 140 -14.36 -7.07 9.72
C ILE A 140 -13.89 -7.19 8.27
N ASN A 141 -13.09 -8.23 7.97
CA ASN A 141 -12.61 -8.51 6.62
C ASN A 141 -13.59 -9.41 5.85
N CYS A 142 -13.91 -8.99 4.63
CA CYS A 142 -14.74 -9.73 3.67
C CYS A 142 -14.01 -9.88 2.33
N ALA A 143 -12.76 -10.37 2.35
CA ALA A 143 -12.01 -10.68 1.13
C ALA A 143 -12.67 -11.82 0.36
N CYS A 144 -12.53 -11.81 -0.96
CA CYS A 144 -12.90 -12.95 -1.80
C CYS A 144 -12.02 -14.17 -1.51
N SER A 145 -12.53 -15.37 -1.79
CA SER A 145 -11.82 -16.64 -1.53
C SER A 145 -10.52 -16.76 -2.32
N GLU A 146 -10.48 -16.20 -3.53
CA GLU A 146 -9.34 -16.22 -4.44
C GLU A 146 -8.10 -15.50 -3.87
N ALA A 147 -8.30 -14.58 -2.93
CA ALA A 147 -7.21 -13.84 -2.30
C ALA A 147 -6.26 -14.73 -1.49
N ALA A 148 -6.78 -15.84 -0.95
CA ALA A 148 -6.03 -16.76 -0.09
C ALA A 148 -5.13 -17.75 -0.87
N ASP A 149 -5.44 -18.01 -2.13
CA ASP A 149 -4.68 -18.97 -2.97
C ASP A 149 -3.68 -18.22 -3.85
N ILE A 150 -2.39 -18.30 -3.48
CA ILE A 150 -1.31 -17.62 -4.20
C ILE A 150 -1.07 -18.20 -5.61
N PHE A 151 -1.45 -19.46 -5.86
CA PHE A 151 -1.21 -20.15 -7.13
C PHE A 151 -2.41 -20.03 -8.09
N LEU A 152 -3.56 -19.55 -7.62
CA LEU A 152 -4.73 -19.38 -8.46
C LEU A 152 -4.52 -18.20 -9.43
N ASP A 153 -4.58 -18.49 -10.73
CA ASP A 153 -4.58 -17.45 -11.76
C ASP A 153 -6.00 -16.83 -11.88
N ALA A 154 -6.22 -15.76 -11.11
CA ALA A 154 -7.47 -15.02 -11.13
C ALA A 154 -7.20 -13.50 -11.30
N PRO A 155 -7.98 -12.80 -12.15
CA PRO A 155 -7.65 -11.44 -12.57
C PRO A 155 -7.81 -10.39 -11.47
N PHE A 156 -8.71 -10.62 -10.48
CA PHE A 156 -9.12 -9.62 -9.48
C PHE A 156 -9.20 -10.21 -8.06
N LYS A 157 -8.09 -10.72 -7.55
CA LYS A 157 -8.01 -11.27 -6.19
C LYS A 157 -8.14 -10.23 -5.07
N GLY A 158 -8.20 -8.94 -5.41
CA GLY A 158 -8.45 -7.85 -4.47
C GLY A 158 -9.94 -7.64 -4.13
N ASN A 159 -10.85 -8.32 -4.81
CA ASN A 159 -12.28 -8.16 -4.68
C ASN A 159 -12.80 -8.41 -3.26
N MET A 160 -13.94 -7.80 -2.95
CA MET A 160 -14.74 -8.10 -1.78
C MET A 160 -15.66 -9.31 -2.07
N ASP A 161 -15.84 -10.19 -1.11
CA ASP A 161 -16.92 -11.18 -1.10
C ASP A 161 -18.23 -10.45 -0.79
N VAL A 162 -18.98 -10.13 -1.83
CA VAL A 162 -20.20 -9.33 -1.76
C VAL A 162 -21.32 -10.08 -1.00
N ALA A 163 -21.39 -11.40 -1.10
CA ALA A 163 -22.36 -12.20 -0.36
C ALA A 163 -22.07 -12.18 1.14
N LYS A 164 -20.80 -12.35 1.51
CA LYS A 164 -20.34 -12.27 2.89
C LYS A 164 -20.52 -10.85 3.46
N LEU A 165 -20.28 -9.81 2.64
CA LEU A 165 -20.54 -8.41 3.03
C LEU A 165 -22.00 -8.23 3.45
N GLU A 166 -22.94 -8.63 2.59
CA GLU A 166 -24.37 -8.47 2.87
C GLU A 166 -24.82 -9.28 4.07
N GLN A 167 -24.38 -10.53 4.19
CA GLN A 167 -24.64 -11.36 5.37
C GLN A 167 -24.09 -10.70 6.64
N THR A 168 -22.88 -10.17 6.61
CA THR A 168 -22.27 -9.50 7.77
C THR A 168 -23.05 -8.26 8.19
N ILE A 169 -23.56 -7.46 7.24
CA ILE A 169 -24.41 -6.30 7.54
C ILE A 169 -25.69 -6.74 8.27
N ILE A 170 -26.34 -7.82 7.78
CA ILE A 170 -27.54 -8.36 8.41
C ILE A 170 -27.27 -8.87 9.81
N GLU A 171 -26.18 -9.61 10.01
CA GLU A 171 -25.80 -10.19 11.33
C GLU A 171 -25.42 -9.12 12.36
N LYS A 172 -24.72 -8.06 11.95
CA LYS A 172 -24.29 -6.99 12.87
C LYS A 172 -25.33 -5.91 13.09
N GLY A 173 -26.31 -5.81 12.18
CA GLY A 173 -27.29 -4.72 12.12
C GLY A 173 -26.76 -3.54 11.29
N ALA A 174 -27.54 -3.13 10.29
CA ALA A 174 -27.14 -2.04 9.39
C ALA A 174 -26.92 -0.70 10.12
N ASP A 175 -27.62 -0.47 11.22
CA ASP A 175 -27.47 0.71 12.08
C ASP A 175 -26.13 0.74 12.84
N LYS A 176 -25.45 -0.40 12.98
CA LYS A 176 -24.13 -0.54 13.62
C LYS A 176 -22.97 -0.55 12.64
N VAL A 177 -23.21 -0.85 11.39
CA VAL A 177 -22.17 -0.77 10.35
C VAL A 177 -22.08 0.67 9.85
N LYS A 178 -20.98 1.35 10.11
CA LYS A 178 -20.82 2.78 9.83
C LYS A 178 -19.94 3.08 8.61
N MET A 179 -19.28 2.07 8.07
CA MET A 179 -18.43 2.23 6.90
C MET A 179 -18.25 0.89 6.20
N ILE A 180 -18.38 0.90 4.87
CA ILE A 180 -17.82 -0.12 3.99
C ILE A 180 -16.61 0.49 3.31
N LEU A 181 -15.46 -0.18 3.38
CA LEU A 181 -14.20 0.29 2.80
C LEU A 181 -13.72 -0.66 1.71
N MET A 182 -13.32 -0.12 0.57
CA MET A 182 -12.66 -0.89 -0.49
C MET A 182 -11.24 -0.36 -0.71
N THR A 183 -10.25 -1.18 -0.38
CA THR A 183 -8.84 -0.85 -0.64
C THR A 183 -8.46 -1.22 -2.07
N ILE A 184 -7.99 -0.24 -2.85
CA ILE A 184 -7.59 -0.39 -4.26
C ILE A 184 -6.19 0.21 -4.51
N THR A 185 -5.22 -0.55 -5.09
CA THR A 185 -5.18 -2.02 -5.12
C THR A 185 -5.09 -2.58 -3.71
N ASN A 186 -5.62 -3.79 -3.50
CA ASN A 186 -5.68 -4.39 -2.18
C ASN A 186 -4.30 -4.88 -1.70
N ASN A 187 -3.63 -4.06 -0.89
CA ASN A 187 -2.27 -4.33 -0.41
C ASN A 187 -2.18 -5.63 0.41
N SER A 188 -3.12 -5.86 1.32
CA SER A 188 -3.12 -7.04 2.19
C SER A 188 -3.49 -8.35 1.46
N ALA A 189 -3.97 -8.25 0.22
CA ALA A 189 -4.19 -9.40 -0.67
C ALA A 189 -3.06 -9.56 -1.71
N GLY A 190 -1.87 -9.01 -1.45
CA GLY A 190 -0.73 -9.10 -2.37
C GLY A 190 -0.72 -8.01 -3.47
N GLY A 191 -1.26 -6.83 -3.19
CA GLY A 191 -1.33 -5.73 -4.15
C GLY A 191 -2.32 -5.96 -5.29
N GLN A 192 -3.30 -6.84 -5.07
CA GLN A 192 -4.23 -7.31 -6.10
C GLN A 192 -5.30 -6.28 -6.44
N PRO A 193 -5.66 -6.17 -7.73
CA PRO A 193 -6.69 -5.23 -8.18
C PRO A 193 -8.10 -5.68 -7.81
N VAL A 194 -9.00 -4.69 -7.77
CA VAL A 194 -10.45 -4.83 -7.60
C VAL A 194 -11.12 -4.50 -8.93
N SER A 195 -12.09 -5.33 -9.37
CA SER A 195 -12.84 -5.10 -10.62
C SER A 195 -13.84 -3.96 -10.50
N ALA A 196 -14.15 -3.31 -11.62
CA ALA A 196 -15.21 -2.30 -11.68
C ALA A 196 -16.59 -2.90 -11.33
N ALA A 197 -16.84 -4.15 -11.74
CA ALA A 197 -18.07 -4.87 -11.38
C ALA A 197 -18.20 -5.00 -9.86
N ASN A 198 -17.15 -5.42 -9.16
CA ASN A 198 -17.17 -5.60 -7.70
C ASN A 198 -17.34 -4.27 -6.95
N LEU A 199 -16.73 -3.19 -7.45
CA LEU A 199 -16.93 -1.84 -6.90
C LEU A 199 -18.40 -1.38 -7.04
N ARG A 200 -19.04 -1.65 -8.19
CA ARG A 200 -20.47 -1.34 -8.40
C ARG A 200 -21.37 -2.15 -7.46
N GLU A 201 -21.19 -3.47 -7.42
CA GLU A 201 -21.99 -4.37 -6.57
C GLU A 201 -21.86 -3.97 -5.08
N THR A 202 -20.66 -3.66 -4.63
CA THR A 202 -20.41 -3.16 -3.26
C THR A 202 -21.13 -1.84 -3.01
N GLY A 203 -21.05 -0.89 -3.96
CA GLY A 203 -21.75 0.39 -3.89
C GLY A 203 -23.28 0.25 -3.86
N GLU A 204 -23.84 -0.70 -4.61
CA GLU A 204 -25.28 -1.00 -4.58
C GLU A 204 -25.73 -1.54 -3.22
N ILE A 205 -24.95 -2.43 -2.60
CA ILE A 205 -25.22 -2.91 -1.23
C ILE A 205 -25.09 -1.77 -0.22
N ALA A 206 -24.04 -0.97 -0.29
CA ALA A 206 -23.87 0.19 0.57
C ALA A 206 -25.08 1.13 0.50
N LYS A 207 -25.53 1.46 -0.70
CA LYS A 207 -26.72 2.27 -0.94
C LYS A 207 -28.00 1.62 -0.42
N LYS A 208 -28.16 0.31 -0.60
CA LYS A 208 -29.34 -0.45 -0.13
C LYS A 208 -29.51 -0.34 1.39
N TYR A 209 -28.41 -0.35 2.14
CA TYR A 209 -28.42 -0.29 3.61
C TYR A 209 -28.16 1.11 4.17
N GLY A 210 -27.94 2.12 3.32
CA GLY A 210 -27.65 3.50 3.72
C GLY A 210 -26.32 3.64 4.49
N ILE A 211 -25.32 2.81 4.16
CA ILE A 211 -24.01 2.80 4.79
C ILE A 211 -23.02 3.56 3.90
N PRO A 212 -22.21 4.49 4.43
CA PRO A 212 -21.19 5.17 3.64
C PRO A 212 -20.20 4.19 3.01
N PHE A 213 -20.01 4.30 1.68
CA PHE A 213 -19.01 3.56 0.95
C PHE A 213 -17.78 4.42 0.71
N VAL A 214 -16.62 3.97 1.22
CA VAL A 214 -15.35 4.68 1.18
C VAL A 214 -14.34 3.86 0.35
N ILE A 215 -13.57 4.53 -0.49
CA ILE A 215 -12.44 3.92 -1.21
C ILE A 215 -11.13 4.34 -0.53
N ASP A 216 -10.29 3.37 -0.14
CA ASP A 216 -8.87 3.66 0.06
C ASP A 216 -8.21 3.73 -1.31
N ALA A 217 -7.97 4.96 -1.75
CA ALA A 217 -7.53 5.31 -3.09
C ALA A 217 -5.99 5.41 -3.23
N ALA A 218 -5.24 4.77 -2.36
CA ALA A 218 -3.78 4.89 -2.36
C ALA A 218 -3.17 4.51 -3.72
N ARG A 219 -3.73 3.51 -4.41
CA ARG A 219 -3.27 3.05 -5.73
C ARG A 219 -4.42 2.99 -6.75
N PHE A 220 -5.16 4.07 -6.81
CA PHE A 220 -6.35 4.21 -7.65
C PHE A 220 -6.07 4.10 -9.15
N ALA A 221 -4.95 4.65 -9.59
CA ALA A 221 -4.56 4.66 -11.00
C ALA A 221 -4.03 3.30 -11.45
N GLU A 222 -3.23 2.63 -10.62
CA GLU A 222 -2.82 1.23 -10.85
C GLU A 222 -4.05 0.32 -10.97
N ASN A 223 -5.04 0.48 -10.08
CA ASN A 223 -6.26 -0.31 -10.12
C ASN A 223 -7.07 -0.05 -11.42
N ALA A 224 -7.20 1.20 -11.85
CA ALA A 224 -7.85 1.55 -13.11
C ALA A 224 -7.11 0.97 -14.33
N TYR A 225 -5.78 0.93 -14.29
CA TYR A 225 -4.97 0.27 -15.32
C TYR A 225 -5.26 -1.24 -15.40
N PHE A 226 -5.38 -1.93 -14.27
CA PHE A 226 -5.75 -3.35 -14.25
C PHE A 226 -7.17 -3.59 -14.74
N ILE A 227 -8.13 -2.73 -14.40
CA ILE A 227 -9.49 -2.81 -14.95
C ILE A 227 -9.43 -2.71 -16.48
N LYS A 228 -8.72 -1.72 -17.03
CA LYS A 228 -8.52 -1.59 -18.47
C LYS A 228 -7.91 -2.83 -19.10
N ALA A 229 -6.92 -3.42 -18.45
CA ALA A 229 -6.15 -4.53 -18.98
C ALA A 229 -6.84 -5.90 -18.85
N ARG A 230 -7.72 -6.10 -17.86
CA ARG A 230 -8.22 -7.42 -17.46
C ARG A 230 -9.75 -7.55 -17.47
N GLU A 231 -10.50 -6.45 -17.43
CA GLU A 231 -11.97 -6.50 -17.36
C GLU A 231 -12.59 -6.23 -18.74
N ALA A 232 -13.44 -7.16 -19.20
CA ALA A 232 -14.07 -7.07 -20.52
C ALA A 232 -14.93 -5.81 -20.66
N GLY A 233 -14.77 -5.10 -21.77
CA GLY A 233 -15.52 -3.86 -22.09
C GLY A 233 -14.81 -2.58 -21.65
N TYR A 234 -13.62 -2.68 -21.01
CA TYR A 234 -12.82 -1.53 -20.58
C TYR A 234 -11.60 -1.24 -21.46
N GLU A 235 -11.29 -2.07 -22.42
CA GLU A 235 -10.08 -2.03 -23.25
C GLU A 235 -9.90 -0.70 -23.99
N ASN A 236 -11.00 -0.08 -24.39
CA ASN A 236 -11.03 1.16 -25.17
C ASN A 236 -11.28 2.42 -24.33
N LYS A 237 -11.53 2.28 -23.02
CA LYS A 237 -11.70 3.43 -22.12
C LYS A 237 -10.34 4.01 -21.74
N SER A 238 -10.27 5.31 -21.54
CA SER A 238 -9.12 5.96 -20.93
C SER A 238 -9.07 5.63 -19.43
N ILE A 239 -7.88 5.73 -18.82
CA ILE A 239 -7.71 5.58 -17.37
C ILE A 239 -8.61 6.56 -16.61
N TRP A 240 -8.72 7.79 -17.10
CA TRP A 240 -9.57 8.81 -16.51
C TRP A 240 -11.06 8.43 -16.51
N GLU A 241 -11.62 7.96 -17.63
CA GLU A 241 -13.00 7.49 -17.70
C GLU A 241 -13.27 6.34 -16.73
N ILE A 242 -12.32 5.41 -16.59
CA ILE A 242 -12.44 4.29 -15.64
C ILE A 242 -12.46 4.80 -14.20
N ILE A 243 -11.56 5.72 -13.84
CA ILE A 243 -11.52 6.32 -12.51
C ILE A 243 -12.85 7.01 -12.19
N GLN A 244 -13.36 7.84 -13.08
CA GLN A 244 -14.65 8.50 -12.85
C GLN A 244 -15.80 7.50 -12.64
N GLU A 245 -15.86 6.43 -13.44
CA GLU A 245 -16.89 5.40 -13.32
C GLU A 245 -16.83 4.67 -11.97
N VAL A 246 -15.65 4.24 -11.54
CA VAL A 246 -15.51 3.47 -10.29
C VAL A 246 -15.68 4.35 -9.05
N PHE A 247 -15.22 5.60 -9.09
CA PHE A 247 -15.38 6.52 -7.96
C PHE A 247 -16.83 7.05 -7.84
N ALA A 248 -17.61 7.05 -8.92
CA ALA A 248 -19.03 7.36 -8.84
C ALA A 248 -19.84 6.38 -7.98
N CYS A 249 -19.30 5.18 -7.70
CA CYS A 249 -19.95 4.19 -6.83
C CYS A 249 -19.78 4.49 -5.33
N ALA A 250 -18.85 5.36 -4.94
CA ALA A 250 -18.52 5.61 -3.54
C ALA A 250 -18.89 7.04 -3.09
N ASP A 251 -18.98 7.25 -1.79
CA ASP A 251 -19.38 8.54 -1.18
C ASP A 251 -18.16 9.36 -0.77
N ALA A 252 -17.06 8.70 -0.41
CA ALA A 252 -15.82 9.33 0.01
C ALA A 252 -14.60 8.49 -0.37
N PHE A 253 -13.42 9.08 -0.32
CA PHE A 253 -12.17 8.35 -0.37
C PHE A 253 -11.15 8.90 0.64
N THR A 254 -10.26 8.04 1.11
CA THR A 254 -8.98 8.40 1.72
C THR A 254 -7.86 8.09 0.72
N MET A 255 -6.80 8.88 0.71
CA MET A 255 -5.67 8.66 -0.20
C MET A 255 -4.34 8.95 0.50
N SER A 256 -3.42 8.00 0.39
CA SER A 256 -2.01 8.30 0.51
C SER A 256 -1.48 8.72 -0.87
N ALA A 257 -1.31 10.00 -1.08
CA ALA A 257 -0.80 10.56 -2.34
C ALA A 257 0.69 10.21 -2.59
N LYS A 258 1.36 9.68 -1.58
CA LYS A 258 2.74 9.21 -1.61
C LYS A 258 2.96 7.97 -2.51
N LYS A 259 1.92 7.49 -3.20
CA LYS A 259 1.92 6.34 -4.11
C LYS A 259 1.61 6.79 -5.54
N ASP A 260 0.37 6.72 -5.99
CA ASP A 260 0.04 7.00 -7.40
C ASP A 260 0.21 8.48 -7.80
N ALA A 261 0.05 9.43 -6.88
CA ALA A 261 0.38 10.83 -7.17
C ALA A 261 1.89 11.14 -7.10
N VAL A 262 2.74 10.15 -6.84
CA VAL A 262 4.21 10.20 -6.88
C VAL A 262 4.79 11.43 -6.15
N VAL A 263 4.27 11.75 -4.97
CA VAL A 263 4.83 12.78 -4.08
C VAL A 263 5.55 12.14 -2.90
N ASN A 264 6.54 12.82 -2.35
CA ASN A 264 7.25 12.35 -1.16
C ASN A 264 6.44 12.57 0.12
N MET A 265 5.54 13.55 0.14
CA MET A 265 4.61 13.81 1.24
C MET A 265 3.25 14.24 0.69
N GLY A 266 2.16 13.76 1.28
CA GLY A 266 0.81 14.15 0.91
C GLY A 266 -0.24 13.07 1.15
N GLY A 267 -1.45 13.51 1.45
CA GLY A 267 -2.66 12.71 1.55
C GLY A 267 -3.88 13.55 1.26
N LEU A 268 -4.99 12.89 0.98
CA LEU A 268 -6.26 13.53 0.66
C LEU A 268 -7.44 12.79 1.30
N ILE A 269 -8.46 13.56 1.64
CA ILE A 269 -9.82 13.08 1.86
C ILE A 269 -10.67 13.70 0.75
N GLY A 270 -11.36 12.87 -0.04
CA GLY A 270 -12.36 13.31 -0.99
C GLY A 270 -13.76 12.97 -0.50
N ILE A 271 -14.70 13.91 -0.64
CA ILE A 271 -16.11 13.69 -0.34
C ILE A 271 -16.92 14.12 -1.56
N ARG A 272 -17.77 13.19 -2.06
CA ARG A 272 -18.45 13.41 -3.33
C ARG A 272 -19.43 14.58 -3.25
N GLU A 273 -20.41 14.54 -2.33
CA GLU A 273 -21.49 15.53 -2.25
C GLU A 273 -21.87 15.92 -0.80
N ASP A 274 -21.52 15.11 0.21
CA ASP A 274 -21.98 15.31 1.60
C ASP A 274 -21.27 16.49 2.27
N GLU A 275 -21.90 17.66 2.22
CA GLU A 275 -21.40 18.88 2.88
C GLU A 275 -21.36 18.76 4.42
N SER A 276 -22.30 18.02 5.01
CA SER A 276 -22.34 17.79 6.46
C SER A 276 -21.11 17.00 6.91
N LEU A 277 -20.79 15.92 6.21
CA LEU A 277 -19.58 15.14 6.45
C LEU A 277 -18.31 15.98 6.23
N MET A 278 -18.27 16.77 5.15
CA MET A 278 -17.14 17.65 4.86
C MET A 278 -16.92 18.68 5.98
N ASN A 279 -17.98 19.24 6.54
CA ASN A 279 -17.84 20.18 7.66
C ASN A 279 -17.30 19.50 8.93
N LYS A 280 -17.71 18.26 9.23
CA LYS A 280 -17.10 17.47 10.32
C LYS A 280 -15.62 17.20 10.08
N VAL A 281 -15.25 16.83 8.85
CA VAL A 281 -13.85 16.61 8.44
C VAL A 281 -13.03 17.88 8.64
N ARG A 282 -13.51 19.04 8.18
CA ARG A 282 -12.83 20.34 8.35
C ARG A 282 -12.60 20.68 9.82
N LEU A 283 -13.63 20.56 10.66
CA LEU A 283 -13.53 20.82 12.10
C LEU A 283 -12.50 19.91 12.77
N LYS A 284 -12.40 18.66 12.35
CA LYS A 284 -11.45 17.69 12.91
C LYS A 284 -10.03 17.87 12.35
N THR A 285 -9.88 18.32 11.09
CA THR A 285 -8.58 18.58 10.47
C THR A 285 -7.82 19.68 11.17
N ILE A 286 -8.48 20.78 11.57
CA ILE A 286 -7.83 21.94 12.17
C ILE A 286 -6.96 21.60 13.39
N PRO A 287 -7.44 20.90 14.42
CA PRO A 287 -6.62 20.56 15.58
C PRO A 287 -5.65 19.40 15.37
N LEU A 288 -5.88 18.53 14.36
CA LEU A 288 -5.06 17.33 14.15
C LEU A 288 -3.95 17.53 13.13
N GLU A 289 -4.21 18.27 12.06
CA GLU A 289 -3.30 18.38 10.90
C GLU A 289 -2.85 19.84 10.68
N GLY A 290 -3.75 20.78 10.79
CA GLY A 290 -3.50 22.18 10.53
C GLY A 290 -4.65 22.84 9.74
N PHE A 291 -4.42 24.06 9.24
CA PHE A 291 -5.46 24.82 8.57
C PHE A 291 -5.91 24.14 7.26
N LEU A 292 -7.14 24.37 6.86
CA LEU A 292 -7.87 23.65 5.81
C LEU A 292 -7.20 23.70 4.43
N SER A 293 -6.51 24.78 4.11
CA SER A 293 -5.87 24.97 2.81
C SER A 293 -4.53 24.23 2.64
N TYR A 294 -3.95 23.68 3.73
CA TYR A 294 -2.70 22.93 3.64
C TYR A 294 -2.71 21.60 4.40
N GLY A 295 -3.52 21.42 5.46
CA GLY A 295 -3.66 20.12 6.16
C GLY A 295 -2.35 19.53 6.66
N GLY A 296 -1.44 20.36 7.20
CA GLY A 296 -0.12 19.93 7.68
C GLY A 296 0.96 19.81 6.60
N LEU A 297 0.66 20.17 5.35
CA LEU A 297 1.62 20.21 4.23
C LEU A 297 2.20 21.61 4.05
N SER A 298 3.37 21.72 3.41
CA SER A 298 3.85 22.99 2.88
C SER A 298 3.10 23.35 1.60
N GLY A 299 3.09 24.63 1.20
CA GLY A 299 2.56 25.04 -0.11
C GLY A 299 3.25 24.32 -1.26
N ARG A 300 4.54 24.03 -1.12
CA ARG A 300 5.35 23.27 -2.08
C ARG A 300 4.85 21.85 -2.25
N ASP A 301 4.58 21.14 -1.15
CA ASP A 301 4.05 19.76 -1.21
C ASP A 301 2.68 19.71 -1.89
N ILE A 302 1.81 20.69 -1.60
CA ILE A 302 0.48 20.78 -2.22
C ILE A 302 0.58 21.05 -3.72
N ALA A 303 1.48 21.93 -4.14
CA ALA A 303 1.70 22.22 -5.56
C ALA A 303 2.23 20.99 -6.32
N ALA A 304 3.17 20.24 -5.72
CA ALA A 304 3.65 18.98 -6.28
C ALA A 304 2.54 17.92 -6.35
N LEU A 305 1.66 17.86 -5.33
CA LEU A 305 0.53 16.96 -5.28
C LEU A 305 -0.47 17.21 -6.42
N ALA A 306 -0.81 18.47 -6.68
CA ALA A 306 -1.72 18.84 -7.77
C ALA A 306 -1.20 18.34 -9.14
N VAL A 307 0.09 18.53 -9.40
CA VAL A 307 0.74 18.02 -10.62
C VAL A 307 0.77 16.50 -10.64
N GLY A 308 1.13 15.88 -9.52
CA GLY A 308 1.29 14.43 -9.40
C GLY A 308 -0.01 13.64 -9.61
N LEU A 309 -1.16 14.19 -9.24
CA LEU A 309 -2.48 13.57 -9.49
C LEU A 309 -2.73 13.38 -10.99
N TYR A 310 -2.38 14.36 -11.83
CA TYR A 310 -2.51 14.22 -13.29
C TYR A 310 -1.45 13.30 -13.89
N GLU A 311 -0.20 13.39 -13.45
CA GLU A 311 0.87 12.53 -13.96
C GLU A 311 0.64 11.06 -13.61
N GLY A 312 0.06 10.79 -12.43
CA GLY A 312 -0.22 9.44 -11.93
C GLY A 312 -1.21 8.66 -12.77
N ILE A 313 -2.09 9.33 -13.53
CA ILE A 313 -3.08 8.70 -14.40
C ILE A 313 -2.66 8.58 -15.87
N GLU A 314 -1.44 9.01 -16.22
CA GLU A 314 -0.91 8.86 -17.58
C GLU A 314 -0.70 7.37 -17.91
N GLU A 315 -1.37 6.85 -18.95
CA GLU A 315 -1.35 5.42 -19.28
C GLU A 315 0.06 4.90 -19.61
N ALA A 316 0.90 5.72 -20.27
CA ALA A 316 2.27 5.35 -20.55
C ALA A 316 3.10 5.15 -19.27
N TRP A 317 2.85 5.98 -18.26
CA TRP A 317 3.45 5.87 -16.95
C TRP A 317 2.98 4.60 -16.21
N LEU A 318 1.67 4.34 -16.18
CA LEU A 318 1.10 3.17 -15.52
C LEU A 318 1.57 1.87 -16.15
N ARG A 319 1.63 1.81 -17.49
CA ARG A 319 2.15 0.66 -18.21
C ARG A 319 3.60 0.36 -17.83
N TYR A 320 4.44 1.39 -17.68
CA TYR A 320 5.81 1.22 -17.22
C TYR A 320 5.85 0.79 -15.75
N CYS A 321 5.15 1.48 -14.85
CA CYS A 321 5.17 1.22 -13.42
C CYS A 321 4.71 -0.20 -13.07
N VAL A 322 3.56 -0.62 -13.59
CA VAL A 322 3.05 -1.98 -13.42
C VAL A 322 3.93 -3.00 -14.15
N GLY A 323 4.44 -2.63 -15.34
CA GLY A 323 5.31 -3.49 -16.14
C GLY A 323 6.63 -3.86 -15.45
N GLN A 324 7.20 -2.98 -14.61
CA GLN A 324 8.38 -3.30 -13.81
C GLN A 324 8.10 -4.41 -12.78
N VAL A 325 6.95 -4.33 -12.11
CA VAL A 325 6.53 -5.35 -11.12
C VAL A 325 6.22 -6.67 -11.82
N GLN A 326 5.54 -6.62 -12.97
CA GLN A 326 5.26 -7.81 -13.78
C GLN A 326 6.55 -8.47 -14.25
N TYR A 327 7.53 -7.69 -14.73
CA TYR A 327 8.83 -8.21 -15.17
C TYR A 327 9.56 -8.96 -14.05
N LEU A 328 9.64 -8.38 -12.85
CA LEU A 328 10.22 -9.08 -11.70
C LEU A 328 9.41 -10.34 -11.35
N GLY A 329 8.08 -10.23 -11.38
CA GLY A 329 7.20 -11.36 -11.11
C GLY A 329 7.35 -12.52 -12.08
N GLU A 330 7.50 -12.25 -13.37
CA GLU A 330 7.77 -13.27 -14.40
C GLU A 330 9.10 -13.97 -14.16
N LEU A 331 10.18 -13.21 -13.89
CA LEU A 331 11.50 -13.79 -13.57
C LEU A 331 11.43 -14.75 -12.38
N LEU A 332 10.70 -14.37 -11.34
CA LEU A 332 10.57 -15.16 -10.12
C LEU A 332 9.66 -16.37 -10.32
N HIS A 333 8.54 -16.19 -11.03
CA HIS A 333 7.60 -17.28 -11.34
C HIS A 333 8.26 -18.36 -12.20
N ASP A 334 8.96 -17.95 -13.25
CA ASP A 334 9.71 -18.87 -14.15
C ASP A 334 10.82 -19.62 -13.40
N ALA A 335 11.41 -18.98 -12.37
CA ALA A 335 12.40 -19.62 -11.49
C ALA A 335 11.76 -20.50 -10.39
N GLY A 336 10.44 -20.60 -10.32
CA GLY A 336 9.72 -21.40 -9.31
C GLY A 336 9.74 -20.81 -7.90
N ILE A 337 9.92 -19.49 -7.76
CA ILE A 337 9.78 -18.81 -6.47
C ILE A 337 8.29 -18.73 -6.12
N PRO A 338 7.88 -19.11 -4.90
CA PRO A 338 6.48 -19.06 -4.48
C PRO A 338 6.07 -17.59 -4.22
N ILE A 339 5.43 -16.96 -5.18
CA ILE A 339 4.93 -15.58 -5.10
C ILE A 339 3.42 -15.53 -5.29
N GLN A 340 2.78 -14.48 -4.80
CA GLN A 340 1.39 -14.17 -5.16
C GLN A 340 1.31 -13.92 -6.67
N TYR A 341 0.57 -14.77 -7.38
CA TYR A 341 0.42 -14.72 -8.83
C TYR A 341 -1.06 -14.74 -9.25
N PRO A 342 -1.47 -14.01 -10.32
CA PRO A 342 -0.68 -12.98 -11.02
C PRO A 342 -0.21 -11.89 -10.06
N VAL A 343 0.92 -11.25 -10.37
CA VAL A 343 1.44 -10.19 -9.50
C VAL A 343 0.54 -8.95 -9.50
N GLY A 344 0.57 -8.21 -8.38
CA GLY A 344 -0.12 -6.94 -8.25
C GLY A 344 0.61 -5.76 -8.89
N GLY A 345 0.20 -4.53 -8.56
CA GLY A 345 0.68 -3.31 -9.22
C GLY A 345 1.97 -2.73 -8.65
N HIS A 346 2.25 -2.91 -7.36
CA HIS A 346 3.28 -2.14 -6.67
C HIS A 346 4.41 -2.94 -6.04
N GLY A 347 4.34 -4.26 -6.06
CA GLY A 347 5.38 -5.08 -5.46
C GLY A 347 5.15 -6.58 -5.60
N ILE A 348 6.16 -7.32 -5.18
CA ILE A 348 6.16 -8.78 -5.12
C ILE A 348 5.90 -9.22 -3.68
N TYR A 349 5.13 -10.31 -3.55
CA TYR A 349 4.80 -10.94 -2.27
C TYR A 349 5.25 -12.39 -2.32
N ILE A 350 6.35 -12.69 -1.62
CA ILE A 350 6.93 -14.03 -1.56
C ILE A 350 6.28 -14.79 -0.41
N ASP A 351 5.78 -15.99 -0.65
CA ASP A 351 5.33 -16.90 0.41
C ASP A 351 6.54 -17.56 1.07
N CYS A 352 6.94 -16.99 2.19
CA CYS A 352 8.11 -17.45 2.92
C CYS A 352 7.86 -18.72 3.73
N GLY A 353 6.61 -19.07 4.03
CA GLY A 353 6.26 -20.35 4.61
C GLY A 353 6.52 -21.51 3.65
N VAL A 354 6.30 -21.28 2.35
CA VAL A 354 6.65 -22.25 1.30
C VAL A 354 8.15 -22.21 0.98
N MET A 355 8.75 -21.03 0.93
CA MET A 355 10.16 -20.85 0.57
C MET A 355 11.13 -21.36 1.66
N MET A 356 10.74 -21.28 2.96
CA MET A 356 11.52 -21.73 4.11
C MET A 356 10.79 -22.78 4.94
N PRO A 357 10.54 -23.99 4.40
CA PRO A 357 9.68 -24.99 5.04
C PRO A 357 10.25 -25.58 6.33
N HIS A 358 11.52 -25.35 6.62
CA HIS A 358 12.20 -25.74 7.87
C HIS A 358 11.85 -24.83 9.06
N LEU A 359 11.25 -23.66 8.81
CA LEU A 359 10.84 -22.70 9.84
C LEU A 359 9.35 -22.83 10.15
N ALA A 360 9.01 -22.91 11.43
CA ALA A 360 7.62 -22.80 11.87
C ALA A 360 7.12 -21.35 11.72
N TRP A 361 5.81 -21.15 11.59
CA TRP A 361 5.21 -19.83 11.39
C TRP A 361 5.55 -18.82 12.51
N ASP A 362 5.69 -19.29 13.76
CA ASP A 362 6.06 -18.49 14.94
C ASP A 362 7.58 -18.26 15.07
N GLN A 363 8.36 -18.74 14.11
CA GLN A 363 9.77 -18.43 13.90
C GLN A 363 9.96 -17.36 12.83
N PHE A 364 8.87 -16.76 12.34
CA PHE A 364 8.80 -15.62 11.43
C PHE A 364 9.57 -15.81 10.12
N PRO A 365 9.18 -16.78 9.26
CA PRO A 365 9.89 -17.07 7.99
C PRO A 365 9.95 -15.85 7.06
N ALA A 366 8.95 -14.95 7.06
CA ALA A 366 8.98 -13.74 6.26
C ALA A 366 10.07 -12.76 6.70
N GLN A 367 10.29 -12.63 8.01
CA GLN A 367 11.41 -11.86 8.56
C GLN A 367 12.76 -12.52 8.25
N ALA A 368 12.84 -13.85 8.28
CA ALA A 368 14.05 -14.58 7.91
C ALA A 368 14.46 -14.31 6.46
N VAL A 369 13.49 -14.34 5.53
CA VAL A 369 13.74 -13.97 4.12
C VAL A 369 14.16 -12.51 4.00
N ALA A 370 13.50 -11.56 4.68
CA ALA A 370 13.85 -10.14 4.61
C ALA A 370 15.29 -9.89 5.11
N VAL A 371 15.70 -10.54 6.21
CA VAL A 371 17.08 -10.46 6.73
C VAL A 371 18.08 -11.09 5.76
N ALA A 372 17.76 -12.25 5.17
CA ALA A 372 18.62 -12.92 4.19
C ALA A 372 18.85 -12.03 2.95
N LEU A 373 17.80 -11.45 2.39
CA LEU A 373 17.89 -10.53 1.25
C LEU A 373 18.75 -9.31 1.55
N PHE A 374 18.64 -8.76 2.77
CA PHE A 374 19.50 -7.67 3.18
C PHE A 374 20.97 -8.09 3.31
N LEU A 375 21.23 -9.25 3.91
CA LEU A 375 22.60 -9.76 4.08
C LEU A 375 23.28 -10.04 2.74
N GLU A 376 22.59 -10.65 1.79
CA GLU A 376 23.18 -11.10 0.52
C GLU A 376 23.23 -9.99 -0.53
N GLY A 377 22.17 -9.16 -0.63
CA GLY A 377 22.06 -8.14 -1.67
C GLY A 377 21.95 -6.69 -1.19
N GLY A 378 21.89 -6.42 0.12
CA GLY A 378 21.55 -5.08 0.62
C GLY A 378 20.11 -4.67 0.26
N ILE A 379 19.22 -5.66 0.05
CA ILE A 379 17.83 -5.46 -0.34
C ILE A 379 16.97 -5.40 0.92
N ARG A 380 16.24 -4.29 1.12
CA ARG A 380 15.36 -4.11 2.27
C ARG A 380 13.90 -4.39 1.89
N GLY A 381 13.36 -5.53 2.35
CA GLY A 381 11.96 -5.90 2.25
C GLY A 381 11.19 -5.68 3.55
N CYS A 382 9.92 -6.09 3.58
CA CYS A 382 9.05 -5.97 4.74
C CYS A 382 8.35 -7.30 5.04
N ASP A 383 8.43 -7.76 6.29
CA ASP A 383 7.55 -8.82 6.78
C ASP A 383 6.10 -8.32 6.79
N ILE A 384 5.21 -9.07 6.14
CA ILE A 384 3.75 -8.94 6.21
C ILE A 384 3.15 -10.33 6.53
N GLY A 385 3.75 -10.99 7.48
CA GLY A 385 3.34 -12.28 8.01
C GLY A 385 2.92 -12.18 9.48
N SER A 386 3.16 -13.24 10.20
CA SER A 386 2.77 -13.36 11.61
C SER A 386 3.48 -12.36 12.53
N LEU A 387 4.67 -11.88 12.17
CA LEU A 387 5.36 -10.83 12.93
C LEU A 387 4.62 -9.48 12.86
N CYS A 388 3.99 -9.19 11.72
CA CYS A 388 3.23 -7.95 11.50
C CYS A 388 1.95 -7.87 12.34
N LEU A 389 1.40 -9.02 12.77
CA LEU A 389 0.19 -9.08 13.59
C LEU A 389 0.52 -8.83 15.06
N ASP A 390 -0.22 -7.94 15.70
CA ASP A 390 -0.17 -7.76 17.15
C ASP A 390 -0.66 -9.02 17.85
N ARG A 391 -0.38 -9.15 19.15
CA ARG A 391 -0.94 -10.24 19.94
C ARG A 391 -2.45 -10.13 20.03
N ASP A 392 -3.09 -11.29 20.16
CA ASP A 392 -4.54 -11.34 20.44
C ASP A 392 -4.85 -10.58 21.74
N PRO A 393 -5.74 -9.57 21.69
CA PRO A 393 -5.96 -8.68 22.82
C PRO A 393 -6.60 -9.36 24.03
N ASP A 394 -7.34 -10.47 23.83
CA ASP A 394 -8.05 -11.17 24.89
C ASP A 394 -7.17 -12.25 25.54
N THR A 395 -6.33 -12.93 24.73
CA THR A 395 -5.54 -14.09 25.19
C THR A 395 -4.05 -13.79 25.32
N ASN A 396 -3.58 -12.66 24.80
CA ASN A 396 -2.17 -12.27 24.68
C ASN A 396 -1.30 -13.28 23.92
N LYS A 397 -1.91 -14.15 23.12
CA LYS A 397 -1.20 -15.13 22.30
C LYS A 397 -0.74 -14.53 20.98
N GLN A 398 0.37 -15.06 20.46
CA GLN A 398 0.82 -14.77 19.11
C GLN A 398 -0.27 -15.19 18.13
N GLN A 399 -0.59 -14.29 17.18
CA GLN A 399 -1.52 -14.58 16.10
C GLN A 399 -0.75 -15.12 14.89
N ARG A 400 -1.38 -16.03 14.16
CA ARG A 400 -0.86 -16.55 12.90
C ARG A 400 -1.51 -15.81 11.73
N ALA A 401 -0.69 -15.31 10.81
CA ALA A 401 -1.17 -14.75 9.55
C ALA A 401 -1.72 -15.86 8.62
N SER A 402 -2.58 -15.48 7.70
CA SER A 402 -3.05 -16.39 6.65
C SER A 402 -1.91 -16.83 5.72
N ASN A 403 -0.97 -15.93 5.47
CA ASN A 403 0.21 -16.15 4.65
C ASN A 403 1.43 -15.51 5.32
N GLU A 404 2.59 -16.14 5.20
CA GLU A 404 3.88 -15.60 5.68
C GLU A 404 4.57 -14.86 4.53
N TRP A 405 4.16 -13.62 4.28
CA TRP A 405 4.67 -12.85 3.14
C TRP A 405 5.85 -11.95 3.48
N CYS A 406 6.91 -12.07 2.69
CA CYS A 406 7.89 -10.99 2.54
C CYS A 406 7.50 -10.14 1.34
N ARG A 407 7.19 -8.86 1.58
CA ARG A 407 6.81 -7.90 0.56
C ARG A 407 8.02 -7.10 0.10
N LEU A 408 8.19 -7.01 -1.22
CA LEU A 408 9.17 -6.16 -1.89
C LEU A 408 8.42 -5.14 -2.77
N CYS A 409 8.27 -3.91 -2.27
CA CYS A 409 7.63 -2.84 -3.02
C CYS A 409 8.60 -2.24 -4.04
N MET A 410 8.10 -1.94 -5.25
CA MET A 410 8.87 -1.27 -6.29
C MET A 410 8.79 0.26 -6.10
N PRO A 411 9.87 0.95 -5.71
CA PRO A 411 9.87 2.40 -5.62
C PRO A 411 9.74 3.02 -7.01
N ARG A 412 8.83 3.98 -7.15
CA ARG A 412 8.45 4.53 -8.46
C ARG A 412 9.55 5.39 -9.07
N ARG A 413 9.92 5.13 -10.34
CA ARG A 413 10.95 5.87 -11.11
C ARG A 413 12.37 5.80 -10.52
N VAL A 414 12.71 4.75 -9.75
CA VAL A 414 13.98 4.67 -9.01
C VAL A 414 14.85 3.52 -9.49
N MET A 415 14.26 2.36 -9.80
CA MET A 415 15.01 1.17 -10.16
C MET A 415 15.21 1.01 -11.67
N THR A 416 16.40 0.60 -12.07
CA THR A 416 16.73 0.18 -13.43
C THR A 416 16.46 -1.31 -13.63
N GLN A 417 16.38 -1.76 -14.89
CA GLN A 417 16.19 -3.18 -15.20
C GLN A 417 17.29 -4.06 -14.59
N SER A 418 18.56 -3.65 -14.67
CA SER A 418 19.68 -4.41 -14.09
C SER A 418 19.59 -4.54 -12.55
N GLN A 419 19.03 -3.54 -11.88
CA GLN A 419 18.76 -3.62 -10.43
C GLN A 419 17.62 -4.60 -10.15
N ILE A 420 16.58 -4.63 -10.97
CA ILE A 420 15.48 -5.59 -10.86
C ILE A 420 15.99 -7.03 -11.07
N GLU A 421 16.83 -7.25 -12.07
CA GLU A 421 17.46 -8.56 -12.33
C GLU A 421 18.36 -8.99 -11.16
N PHE A 422 19.15 -8.07 -10.58
CA PHE A 422 19.95 -8.33 -9.38
C PHE A 422 19.08 -8.72 -8.19
N VAL A 423 17.93 -8.09 -8.00
CA VAL A 423 16.95 -8.47 -6.96
C VAL A 423 16.46 -9.89 -7.22
N ALA A 424 16.10 -10.24 -8.45
CA ALA A 424 15.64 -11.59 -8.79
C ALA A 424 16.72 -12.65 -8.53
N GLU A 425 17.97 -12.41 -8.94
CA GLU A 425 19.10 -13.30 -8.66
C GLU A 425 19.35 -13.49 -7.16
N THR A 426 19.27 -12.41 -6.38
CA THR A 426 19.43 -12.49 -4.91
C THR A 426 18.32 -13.32 -4.27
N ILE A 427 17.06 -13.19 -4.72
CA ILE A 427 15.94 -14.00 -4.20
C ILE A 427 16.15 -15.48 -4.53
N MET A 428 16.58 -15.81 -5.78
CA MET A 428 16.89 -17.17 -6.17
C MET A 428 18.05 -17.76 -5.33
N TYR A 429 19.10 -16.97 -5.10
CA TYR A 429 20.20 -17.37 -4.22
C TYR A 429 19.71 -17.69 -2.81
N VAL A 430 18.90 -16.83 -2.20
CA VAL A 430 18.35 -17.04 -0.85
C VAL A 430 17.48 -18.29 -0.79
N ARG A 431 16.66 -18.58 -1.82
CA ARG A 431 15.89 -19.82 -1.91
C ARG A 431 16.81 -21.06 -1.93
N ASP A 432 17.85 -21.04 -2.75
CA ASP A 432 18.75 -22.17 -2.92
C ASP A 432 19.57 -22.48 -1.65
N HIS A 433 19.68 -21.49 -0.75
CA HIS A 433 20.40 -21.58 0.52
C HIS A 433 19.47 -21.43 1.74
N ALA A 434 18.15 -21.65 1.55
CA ALA A 434 17.14 -21.34 2.57
C ALA A 434 17.44 -21.98 3.95
N GLU A 435 17.92 -23.23 3.98
CA GLU A 435 18.24 -23.96 5.23
C GLU A 435 19.39 -23.35 6.04
N GLU A 436 20.16 -22.43 5.45
CA GLU A 436 21.25 -21.76 6.15
C GLU A 436 20.79 -20.59 7.01
N TYR A 437 19.59 -20.06 6.78
CA TYR A 437 19.05 -18.89 7.50
C TYR A 437 18.18 -19.34 8.67
N PRO A 438 18.36 -18.71 9.86
CA PRO A 438 17.59 -19.03 11.05
C PRO A 438 16.21 -18.37 11.03
N GLY A 439 15.28 -18.94 11.79
CA GLY A 439 14.14 -18.19 12.30
C GLY A 439 14.54 -17.25 13.42
N PHE A 440 13.56 -16.48 13.89
CA PHE A 440 13.76 -15.46 14.92
C PHE A 440 12.82 -15.67 16.10
N ARG A 441 13.19 -15.11 17.26
CA ARG A 441 12.29 -14.94 18.41
C ARG A 441 12.24 -13.48 18.83
N ILE A 442 11.12 -13.07 19.37
CA ILE A 442 10.91 -11.72 19.88
C ILE A 442 11.55 -11.62 21.25
N ILE A 443 12.41 -10.61 21.47
CA ILE A 443 13.00 -10.26 22.77
C ILE A 443 12.36 -9.04 23.39
N LYS A 444 11.78 -8.14 22.54
CA LYS A 444 11.04 -6.97 23.00
C LYS A 444 10.04 -6.53 21.94
N GLU A 445 8.85 -6.14 22.35
CA GLU A 445 7.80 -5.68 21.45
C GLU A 445 6.93 -4.57 22.05
N ALA A 446 6.37 -3.72 21.18
CA ALA A 446 5.34 -2.77 21.56
C ALA A 446 3.96 -3.47 21.62
N PRO A 447 2.99 -2.96 22.42
CA PRO A 447 1.67 -3.57 22.54
C PRO A 447 0.81 -3.48 21.28
N ILE A 448 1.10 -2.51 20.41
CA ILE A 448 0.42 -2.29 19.12
C ILE A 448 1.42 -1.91 18.04
N LEU A 449 1.15 -2.30 16.79
CA LEU A 449 2.01 -2.03 15.63
C LEU A 449 3.47 -2.45 15.89
N ARG A 450 3.63 -3.59 16.54
CA ARG A 450 4.92 -4.05 17.08
C ARG A 450 6.01 -4.22 16.04
N HIS A 451 5.68 -4.58 14.82
CA HIS A 451 6.63 -4.83 13.73
C HIS A 451 7.53 -3.62 13.42
N PHE A 452 7.08 -2.39 13.71
CA PHE A 452 7.90 -1.19 13.50
C PHE A 452 9.07 -1.06 14.49
N THR A 453 8.94 -1.63 15.71
CA THR A 453 9.90 -1.42 16.81
C THR A 453 10.30 -2.70 17.53
N VAL A 454 9.91 -3.86 17.02
CA VAL A 454 10.25 -5.16 17.61
C VAL A 454 11.76 -5.38 17.59
N GLU A 455 12.29 -5.92 18.69
CA GLU A 455 13.66 -6.40 18.79
C GLU A 455 13.64 -7.94 18.72
N LEU A 456 14.48 -8.47 17.85
CA LEU A 456 14.55 -9.89 17.53
C LEU A 456 15.95 -10.44 17.81
N GLU A 457 16.03 -11.74 18.01
CA GLU A 457 17.29 -12.47 17.99
C GLU A 457 17.14 -13.76 17.16
N PRO A 458 18.19 -14.19 16.45
CA PRO A 458 18.17 -15.41 15.69
C PRO A 458 18.10 -16.63 16.62
N LEU A 459 17.38 -17.66 16.18
CA LEU A 459 17.33 -18.94 16.90
C LEU A 459 18.68 -19.67 16.80
N PRO A 460 19.08 -20.44 17.85
CA PRO A 460 20.35 -21.17 17.86
C PRO A 460 20.41 -22.21 16.75
N GLY A 461 21.61 -22.43 16.15
CA GLY A 461 21.88 -23.52 15.21
C GLY A 461 22.06 -23.12 13.76
N SER A 462 21.95 -21.83 13.42
CA SER A 462 22.21 -21.36 12.05
C SER A 462 23.70 -21.22 11.75
N ARG A 463 24.08 -21.55 10.49
CA ARG A 463 25.48 -21.44 10.02
C ARG A 463 25.85 -20.05 9.49
N THR A 464 24.86 -19.17 9.24
CA THR A 464 25.04 -18.01 8.36
C THR A 464 24.96 -16.64 9.05
N LEU A 465 24.61 -16.58 10.35
CA LEU A 465 24.55 -15.32 11.14
C LEU A 465 25.63 -15.27 12.19
#